data_4f351e3c6b258c9d17182a9d8fcd1d26
#
_entry.id   4f351e3c6b258c9d17182a9d8fcd1d26
#
_cell.length_a   1.000
_cell.length_b   1.000
_cell.length_c   1.000
_cell.angle_alpha   90.00
_cell.angle_beta   90.00
_cell.angle_gamma   90.00
#
_symmetry.space_group_name_H-M   'P 1'
#
loop_
_entity.id
_entity.type
_entity.pdbx_description
1 polymer ?
#
loop_
_entity_poly.entity_id
_entity_poly.type
_entity_poly.pdbx_seq_one_letter_code
_entity_poly.pdbx_strand_id
1 'polypeptide(L)'
;MRPDLEQENLYYRKALKHPTVGLIGRNYLETRGITEETIDKWEIGWSPVGCIPSNFDKSDEFKPWTKLWGRITFPITSQSGEMASISGRQVIKIDNKPKYDHYAFSARKILFGLYQNKEDIQKEDRIIITEGQLDVISAWQNGLKIVASSFGAHCSLDHFAIISRYASVIDVIYDEDNAGWTGTQAVKDFSTWGDLIVNLRTGIFPAKEDLDSWIKTHSK
;
A
#
# COMPACT_ATOMS: atom_id res chain seq x y z
N MET A 1 -20.38 -14.43 -4.87
CA MET A 1 -19.92 -13.77 -6.12
C MET A 1 -18.65 -13.01 -5.77
N ARG A 2 -17.61 -13.04 -6.59
CA ARG A 2 -16.44 -12.16 -6.37
C ARG A 2 -16.79 -10.76 -6.87
N PRO A 3 -16.32 -9.67 -6.20
CA PRO A 3 -16.53 -8.32 -6.69
C PRO A 3 -15.86 -8.14 -8.06
N ASP A 4 -16.45 -7.32 -8.90
CA ASP A 4 -15.76 -6.75 -10.04
C ASP A 4 -14.81 -5.66 -9.49
N LEU A 5 -13.53 -5.99 -9.38
CA LEU A 5 -12.52 -5.13 -8.74
C LEU A 5 -12.35 -3.80 -9.48
N GLU A 6 -12.47 -3.80 -10.81
CA GLU A 6 -12.34 -2.59 -11.61
C GLU A 6 -13.52 -1.64 -11.37
N GLN A 7 -14.74 -2.17 -11.34
CA GLN A 7 -15.94 -1.37 -11.01
C GLN A 7 -15.86 -0.84 -9.57
N GLU A 8 -15.45 -1.68 -8.60
CA GLU A 8 -15.26 -1.28 -7.21
C GLU A 8 -14.24 -0.14 -7.10
N ASN A 9 -13.09 -0.28 -7.74
CA ASN A 9 -12.05 0.74 -7.70
C ASN A 9 -12.54 2.05 -8.34
N LEU A 10 -13.19 1.98 -9.50
CA LEU A 10 -13.77 3.14 -10.16
C LEU A 10 -14.77 3.86 -9.27
N TYR A 11 -15.63 3.10 -8.58
CA TYR A 11 -16.58 3.63 -7.63
C TYR A 11 -15.89 4.36 -6.47
N TYR A 12 -14.89 3.76 -5.84
CA TYR A 12 -14.15 4.38 -4.73
C TYR A 12 -13.39 5.64 -5.15
N ARG A 13 -12.83 5.68 -6.36
CA ARG A 13 -12.21 6.89 -6.93
C ARG A 13 -13.22 8.01 -7.14
N LYS A 14 -14.40 7.71 -7.71
CA LYS A 14 -15.50 8.67 -7.85
C LYS A 14 -15.98 9.17 -6.48
N ALA A 15 -16.11 8.26 -5.49
CA ALA A 15 -16.49 8.61 -4.14
C ALA A 15 -15.51 9.57 -3.46
N LEU A 16 -14.20 9.37 -3.64
CA LEU A 16 -13.18 10.27 -3.13
C LEU A 16 -13.29 11.66 -3.75
N LYS A 17 -13.53 11.76 -5.06
CA LYS A 17 -13.65 13.03 -5.79
C LYS A 17 -14.97 13.76 -5.54
N HIS A 18 -15.99 13.08 -5.02
CA HIS A 18 -17.29 13.71 -4.76
C HIS A 18 -17.20 14.77 -3.63
N PRO A 19 -17.74 15.99 -3.82
CA PRO A 19 -17.53 17.12 -2.89
C PRO A 19 -17.88 16.80 -1.42
N THR A 20 -19.01 16.14 -1.19
CA THR A 20 -19.49 15.81 0.17
C THR A 20 -19.10 14.41 0.62
N VAL A 21 -19.30 13.39 -0.22
CA VAL A 21 -19.04 11.98 0.12
C VAL A 21 -17.55 11.75 0.39
N GLY A 22 -16.67 12.35 -0.41
CA GLY A 22 -15.23 12.19 -0.32
C GLY A 22 -14.53 13.08 0.70
N LEU A 23 -15.25 13.99 1.37
CA LEU A 23 -14.62 15.00 2.23
C LEU A 23 -13.73 14.38 3.32
N ILE A 24 -14.21 13.36 4.01
CA ILE A 24 -13.45 12.68 5.07
C ILE A 24 -12.18 12.03 4.50
N GLY A 25 -12.32 11.35 3.35
CA GLY A 25 -11.20 10.70 2.68
C GLY A 25 -10.14 11.71 2.21
N ARG A 26 -10.57 12.81 1.58
CA ARG A 26 -9.65 13.89 1.14
C ARG A 26 -8.93 14.55 2.31
N ASN A 27 -9.64 14.93 3.36
CA ASN A 27 -9.03 15.53 4.56
C ASN A 27 -7.99 14.59 5.17
N TYR A 28 -8.28 13.29 5.21
CA TYR A 28 -7.30 12.31 5.69
C TYR A 28 -6.03 12.28 4.82
N LEU A 29 -6.17 12.22 3.48
CA LEU A 29 -5.03 12.22 2.57
C LEU A 29 -4.24 13.52 2.63
N GLU A 30 -4.91 14.66 2.77
CA GLU A 30 -4.29 15.97 2.99
C GLU A 30 -3.46 16.00 4.28
N THR A 31 -4.00 15.49 5.40
CA THR A 31 -3.21 15.38 6.65
C THR A 31 -2.00 14.47 6.52
N ARG A 32 -2.03 13.53 5.57
CA ARG A 32 -0.91 12.68 5.20
C ARG A 32 0.03 13.32 4.17
N GLY A 33 -0.29 14.52 3.68
CA GLY A 33 0.51 15.22 2.68
C GLY A 33 0.49 14.56 1.30
N ILE A 34 -0.52 13.73 1.00
CA ILE A 34 -0.65 13.06 -0.30
C ILE A 34 -1.29 14.03 -1.30
N THR A 35 -0.60 14.26 -2.42
CA THR A 35 -1.04 15.20 -3.47
C THR A 35 -2.11 14.60 -4.39
N GLU A 36 -2.86 15.46 -5.08
CA GLU A 36 -3.85 15.03 -6.07
C GLU A 36 -3.21 14.22 -7.21
N GLU A 37 -2.03 14.60 -7.67
CA GLU A 37 -1.27 13.84 -8.68
C GLU A 37 -0.99 12.42 -8.20
N THR A 38 -0.56 12.28 -6.95
CA THR A 38 -0.30 10.97 -6.33
C THR A 38 -1.58 10.16 -6.17
N ILE A 39 -2.69 10.79 -5.76
CA ILE A 39 -4.00 10.17 -5.66
C ILE A 39 -4.43 9.59 -7.01
N ASP A 40 -4.29 10.35 -8.08
CA ASP A 40 -4.66 9.91 -9.42
C ASP A 40 -3.72 8.82 -9.94
N LYS A 41 -2.41 8.97 -9.74
CA LYS A 41 -1.40 7.99 -10.18
C LYS A 41 -1.55 6.62 -9.52
N TRP A 42 -1.85 6.61 -8.22
CA TRP A 42 -2.02 5.38 -7.44
C TRP A 42 -3.47 4.90 -7.38
N GLU A 43 -4.37 5.58 -8.11
CA GLU A 43 -5.80 5.25 -8.18
C GLU A 43 -6.44 5.12 -6.79
N ILE A 44 -6.05 6.01 -5.87
CA ILE A 44 -6.53 6.01 -4.50
C ILE A 44 -8.02 6.36 -4.49
N GLY A 45 -8.79 5.64 -3.69
CA GLY A 45 -10.23 5.83 -3.53
C GLY A 45 -10.66 6.00 -2.07
N TRP A 46 -11.94 6.18 -1.90
CA TRP A 46 -12.61 6.26 -0.62
C TRP A 46 -13.83 5.34 -0.59
N SER A 47 -13.89 4.46 0.39
CA SER A 47 -15.09 3.64 0.64
C SER A 47 -15.91 4.30 1.77
N PRO A 48 -16.97 5.03 1.44
CA PRO A 48 -17.80 5.74 2.43
C PRO A 48 -18.57 4.75 3.30
N VAL A 49 -18.98 5.21 4.51
CA VAL A 49 -19.86 4.45 5.40
C VAL A 49 -21.32 4.82 5.12
N GLY A 50 -22.19 3.80 5.04
CA GLY A 50 -23.63 4.00 4.95
C GLY A 50 -24.16 4.26 3.54
N CYS A 51 -25.40 4.77 3.48
CA CYS A 51 -26.06 5.05 2.21
C CYS A 51 -25.40 6.22 1.49
N ILE A 52 -25.02 5.99 0.25
CA ILE A 52 -24.57 7.04 -0.65
C ILE A 52 -25.79 7.73 -1.24
N PRO A 53 -25.74 9.06 -1.44
CA PRO A 53 -26.85 9.78 -2.07
C PRO A 53 -27.26 9.15 -3.40
N SER A 54 -28.53 9.02 -3.65
CA SER A 54 -29.12 8.40 -4.85
C SER A 54 -28.70 9.06 -6.18
N ASN A 55 -28.11 10.24 -6.12
CA ASN A 55 -27.57 10.98 -7.27
C ASN A 55 -26.07 10.79 -7.49
N PHE A 56 -25.39 9.98 -6.65
CA PHE A 56 -23.94 9.78 -6.72
C PHE A 56 -23.54 8.91 -7.91
N ASP A 57 -24.26 7.82 -8.14
CA ASP A 57 -24.09 7.00 -9.34
C ASP A 57 -25.48 6.58 -9.85
N LYS A 58 -25.81 6.97 -11.09
CA LYS A 58 -27.08 6.64 -11.73
C LYS A 58 -27.13 5.22 -12.29
N SER A 59 -26.04 4.45 -12.18
CA SER A 59 -26.05 3.03 -12.48
C SER A 59 -26.75 2.30 -11.31
N ASP A 60 -28.06 2.15 -11.38
CA ASP A 60 -28.95 1.65 -10.33
C ASP A 60 -28.63 0.22 -9.83
N GLU A 61 -27.63 -0.46 -10.37
CA GLU A 61 -27.33 -1.86 -10.07
C GLU A 61 -26.05 -2.09 -9.26
N PHE A 62 -25.13 -1.10 -9.16
CA PHE A 62 -23.87 -1.29 -8.48
C PHE A 62 -23.96 -1.00 -6.97
N LYS A 63 -23.78 -2.05 -6.16
CA LYS A 63 -23.69 -1.96 -4.69
C LYS A 63 -22.28 -2.32 -4.25
N PRO A 64 -21.45 -1.33 -3.83
CA PRO A 64 -20.11 -1.62 -3.37
C PRO A 64 -20.13 -2.54 -2.15
N TRP A 65 -19.10 -3.34 -2.00
CA TRP A 65 -18.98 -4.23 -0.88
C TRP A 65 -18.68 -3.46 0.42
N THR A 66 -19.40 -3.80 1.47
CA THR A 66 -19.31 -3.12 2.77
C THR A 66 -18.04 -3.42 3.56
N LYS A 67 -17.22 -4.38 3.11
CA LYS A 67 -16.02 -4.82 3.79
C LYS A 67 -15.03 -3.67 4.05
N LEU A 68 -14.89 -2.76 3.07
CA LEU A 68 -13.93 -1.66 3.13
C LEU A 68 -14.55 -0.32 3.60
N TRP A 69 -15.74 -0.30 4.15
CA TRP A 69 -16.37 0.92 4.62
C TRP A 69 -15.50 1.73 5.58
N GLY A 70 -15.50 3.06 5.44
CA GLY A 70 -14.74 4.01 6.25
C GLY A 70 -13.23 3.96 6.01
N ARG A 71 -12.80 3.54 4.81
CA ARG A 71 -11.39 3.33 4.47
C ARG A 71 -10.97 4.11 3.25
N ILE A 72 -9.74 4.61 3.27
CA ILE A 72 -9.01 4.93 2.03
C ILE A 72 -8.66 3.61 1.36
N THR A 73 -8.90 3.53 0.06
CA THR A 73 -8.69 2.30 -0.72
C THR A 73 -7.53 2.42 -1.69
N PHE A 74 -6.82 1.32 -1.86
CA PHE A 74 -5.66 1.18 -2.76
C PHE A 74 -5.85 -0.06 -3.63
N PRO A 75 -5.82 0.06 -4.97
CA PRO A 75 -5.78 -1.12 -5.82
C PRO A 75 -4.48 -1.89 -5.61
N ILE A 76 -4.57 -3.20 -5.53
CA ILE A 76 -3.42 -4.10 -5.46
C ILE A 76 -3.20 -4.68 -6.84
N THR A 77 -2.09 -4.32 -7.47
CA THR A 77 -1.73 -4.73 -8.82
C THR A 77 -0.71 -5.86 -8.77
N SER A 78 -0.92 -6.90 -9.54
CA SER A 78 0.03 -8.00 -9.74
C SER A 78 1.26 -7.54 -10.53
N GLN A 79 2.29 -8.37 -10.61
CA GLN A 79 3.49 -8.09 -11.41
C GLN A 79 3.19 -7.95 -12.92
N SER A 80 2.09 -8.56 -13.39
CA SER A 80 1.62 -8.45 -14.79
C SER A 80 0.83 -7.19 -15.08
N GLY A 81 0.45 -6.40 -14.06
CA GLY A 81 -0.36 -5.20 -14.20
C GLY A 81 -1.86 -5.40 -14.02
N GLU A 82 -2.30 -6.62 -13.68
CA GLU A 82 -3.71 -6.93 -13.43
C GLU A 82 -4.10 -6.55 -12.01
N MET A 83 -5.30 -6.05 -11.81
CA MET A 83 -5.84 -5.78 -10.49
C MET A 83 -6.17 -7.11 -9.78
N ALA A 84 -5.42 -7.43 -8.74
CA ALA A 84 -5.55 -8.67 -7.98
C ALA A 84 -6.50 -8.52 -6.78
N SER A 85 -6.58 -7.31 -6.21
CA SER A 85 -7.41 -7.02 -5.03
C SER A 85 -7.54 -5.50 -4.80
N ILE A 86 -8.27 -5.13 -3.75
CA ILE A 86 -8.28 -3.78 -3.21
C ILE A 86 -8.02 -3.88 -1.71
N SER A 87 -7.07 -3.10 -1.22
CA SER A 87 -6.78 -2.89 0.20
C SER A 87 -7.43 -1.61 0.69
N GLY A 88 -7.75 -1.55 1.98
CA GLY A 88 -8.33 -0.36 2.59
C GLY A 88 -7.72 -0.05 3.95
N ARG A 89 -7.23 1.18 4.15
CA ARG A 89 -6.77 1.71 5.44
C ARG A 89 -7.91 2.40 6.17
N GLN A 90 -8.16 2.00 7.39
CA GLN A 90 -9.21 2.56 8.24
C GLN A 90 -8.95 4.06 8.53
N VAL A 91 -9.93 4.89 8.24
CA VAL A 91 -9.98 6.33 8.58
C VAL A 91 -11.05 6.57 9.64
N ILE A 92 -12.25 6.06 9.40
CA ILE A 92 -13.30 6.05 10.42
C ILE A 92 -13.11 4.80 11.27
N LYS A 93 -12.84 5.01 12.57
CA LYS A 93 -12.64 3.90 13.50
C LYS A 93 -13.95 3.12 13.66
N ILE A 94 -13.89 1.84 13.30
CA ILE A 94 -14.97 0.88 13.48
C ILE A 94 -14.43 -0.18 14.44
N ASP A 95 -15.14 -0.41 15.54
CA ASP A 95 -14.70 -1.36 16.57
C ASP A 95 -14.55 -2.78 16.01
N ASN A 96 -13.55 -3.47 16.51
CA ASN A 96 -13.18 -4.84 16.08
C ASN A 96 -12.81 -4.99 14.60
N LYS A 97 -12.45 -3.89 13.92
CA LYS A 97 -11.92 -3.95 12.55
C LYS A 97 -10.42 -3.61 12.54
N PRO A 98 -9.63 -4.32 11.74
CA PRO A 98 -8.19 -4.08 11.64
C PRO A 98 -7.88 -2.73 10.99
N LYS A 99 -6.70 -2.17 11.28
CA LYS A 99 -6.17 -0.93 10.66
C LYS A 99 -6.17 -1.03 9.13
N TYR A 100 -5.75 -2.17 8.59
CA TYR A 100 -5.85 -2.52 7.17
C TYR A 100 -6.72 -3.74 6.97
N ASP A 101 -7.53 -3.74 5.93
CA ASP A 101 -8.31 -4.88 5.46
C ASP A 101 -8.26 -4.91 3.94
N HIS A 102 -8.55 -6.06 3.33
CA HIS A 102 -8.47 -6.24 1.87
C HIS A 102 -9.44 -7.31 1.40
N TYR A 103 -9.79 -7.29 0.11
CA TYR A 103 -10.44 -8.43 -0.52
C TYR A 103 -9.46 -9.61 -0.60
N ALA A 104 -9.99 -10.82 -0.74
CA ALA A 104 -9.16 -12.02 -0.71
C ALA A 104 -8.16 -12.07 -1.88
N PHE A 105 -6.87 -12.16 -1.57
CA PHE A 105 -5.78 -12.40 -2.50
C PHE A 105 -4.62 -13.12 -1.81
N SER A 106 -3.64 -13.57 -2.58
CA SER A 106 -2.45 -14.20 -2.03
C SER A 106 -1.37 -13.15 -1.76
N ALA A 107 -1.34 -12.58 -0.55
CA ALA A 107 -0.38 -11.56 -0.16
C ALA A 107 1.08 -12.01 -0.34
N ARG A 108 1.38 -13.31 -0.18
CA ARG A 108 2.73 -13.87 -0.40
C ARG A 108 3.22 -13.79 -1.84
N LYS A 109 2.33 -13.58 -2.81
CA LYS A 109 2.64 -13.58 -4.24
C LYS A 109 2.62 -12.19 -4.87
N ILE A 110 2.41 -11.15 -4.09
CA ILE A 110 2.29 -9.78 -4.58
C ILE A 110 3.02 -8.86 -3.61
N LEU A 111 3.76 -7.90 -4.15
CA LEU A 111 4.33 -6.77 -3.42
C LEU A 111 3.63 -5.50 -3.89
N PHE A 112 3.03 -4.75 -2.97
CA PHE A 112 2.40 -3.47 -3.30
C PHE A 112 3.43 -2.46 -3.79
N GLY A 113 3.18 -1.85 -4.91
CA GLY A 113 4.07 -0.87 -5.53
C GLY A 113 5.14 -1.46 -6.46
N LEU A 114 5.36 -2.79 -6.45
CA LEU A 114 6.35 -3.40 -7.33
C LEU A 114 6.06 -3.14 -8.81
N TYR A 115 4.80 -3.28 -9.25
CA TYR A 115 4.43 -3.03 -10.64
C TYR A 115 4.66 -1.58 -11.05
N GLN A 116 4.30 -0.62 -10.20
CA GLN A 116 4.44 0.80 -10.45
C GLN A 116 5.91 1.24 -10.50
N ASN A 117 6.75 0.60 -9.70
CA ASN A 117 8.16 0.99 -9.47
C ASN A 117 9.17 0.07 -10.17
N LYS A 118 8.72 -0.95 -10.92
CA LYS A 118 9.58 -2.01 -11.45
C LYS A 118 10.74 -1.51 -12.31
N GLU A 119 10.53 -0.47 -13.10
CA GLU A 119 11.55 0.09 -14.00
C GLU A 119 12.67 0.78 -13.21
N ASP A 120 12.30 1.57 -12.19
CA ASP A 120 13.28 2.22 -11.31
C ASP A 120 14.01 1.18 -10.44
N ILE A 121 13.31 0.15 -9.94
CA ILE A 121 13.89 -0.98 -9.20
C ILE A 121 14.92 -1.72 -10.05
N GLN A 122 14.60 -2.05 -11.30
CA GLN A 122 15.52 -2.74 -12.21
C GLN A 122 16.73 -1.87 -12.57
N LYS A 123 16.53 -0.58 -12.77
CA LYS A 123 17.58 0.38 -13.09
C LYS A 123 18.58 0.53 -11.95
N GLU A 124 18.09 0.60 -10.70
CA GLU A 124 18.92 0.76 -9.51
C GLU A 124 19.46 -0.59 -8.97
N ASP A 125 18.99 -1.72 -9.55
CA ASP A 125 19.27 -3.08 -9.10
C ASP A 125 19.03 -3.28 -7.58
N ARG A 126 18.04 -2.56 -7.05
CA ARG A 126 17.76 -2.47 -5.62
C ARG A 126 16.28 -2.26 -5.35
N ILE A 127 15.79 -2.87 -4.27
CA ILE A 127 14.44 -2.65 -3.76
C ILE A 127 14.47 -2.43 -2.25
N ILE A 128 13.60 -1.54 -1.78
CA ILE A 128 13.34 -1.32 -0.36
C ILE A 128 11.97 -1.93 -0.03
N ILE A 129 11.92 -2.78 1.00
CA ILE A 129 10.68 -3.41 1.47
C ILE A 129 10.25 -2.77 2.78
N THR A 130 9.01 -2.28 2.81
CA THR A 130 8.34 -1.67 3.97
C THR A 130 7.08 -2.44 4.36
N GLU A 131 6.44 -2.05 5.47
CA GLU A 131 5.21 -2.68 5.94
C GLU A 131 3.95 -2.17 5.24
N GLY A 132 3.84 -0.85 5.06
CA GLY A 132 2.59 -0.19 4.71
C GLY A 132 2.52 0.34 3.28
N GLN A 133 1.30 0.40 2.74
CA GLN A 133 1.06 0.95 1.41
C GLN A 133 1.30 2.47 1.36
N LEU A 134 1.00 3.19 2.46
CA LEU A 134 1.24 4.63 2.51
C LEU A 134 2.72 4.98 2.50
N ASP A 135 3.58 4.13 3.07
CA ASP A 135 5.04 4.32 3.03
C ASP A 135 5.56 4.28 1.59
N VAL A 136 5.06 3.31 0.81
CA VAL A 136 5.38 3.19 -0.62
C VAL A 136 4.91 4.42 -1.41
N ILE A 137 3.67 4.86 -1.17
CA ILE A 137 3.06 6.00 -1.87
C ILE A 137 3.79 7.30 -1.52
N SER A 138 4.10 7.50 -0.22
CA SER A 138 4.84 8.67 0.25
C SER A 138 6.26 8.69 -0.30
N ALA A 139 6.95 7.54 -0.29
CA ALA A 139 8.28 7.39 -0.89
C ALA A 139 8.27 7.75 -2.38
N TRP A 140 7.32 7.19 -3.14
CA TRP A 140 7.17 7.47 -4.56
C TRP A 140 6.93 8.96 -4.84
N GLN A 141 6.02 9.60 -4.08
CA GLN A 141 5.71 11.03 -4.20
C GLN A 141 6.95 11.92 -3.99
N ASN A 142 7.86 11.50 -3.12
CA ASN A 142 9.10 12.21 -2.81
C ASN A 142 10.29 11.74 -3.65
N GLY A 143 10.06 11.03 -4.76
CA GLY A 143 11.08 10.64 -5.73
C GLY A 143 11.82 9.34 -5.42
N LEU A 144 11.56 8.67 -4.29
CA LEU A 144 12.14 7.38 -3.95
C LEU A 144 11.29 6.25 -4.53
N LYS A 145 11.56 5.87 -5.78
CA LYS A 145 10.74 4.96 -6.59
C LYS A 145 11.21 3.51 -6.60
N ILE A 146 11.95 3.09 -5.58
CA ILE A 146 12.44 1.70 -5.42
C ILE A 146 11.81 1.00 -4.22
N VAL A 147 10.65 1.49 -3.73
CA VAL A 147 10.00 1.00 -2.53
C VAL A 147 8.79 0.13 -2.88
N ALA A 148 8.64 -0.99 -2.17
CA ALA A 148 7.47 -1.86 -2.22
C ALA A 148 7.08 -2.31 -0.81
N SER A 149 5.83 -2.78 -0.62
CA SER A 149 5.36 -3.27 0.68
C SER A 149 4.95 -4.74 0.61
N SER A 150 5.29 -5.46 1.69
CA SER A 150 4.90 -6.86 1.93
C SER A 150 3.54 -7.02 2.63
N PHE A 151 2.75 -5.95 2.78
CA PHE A 151 1.47 -5.92 3.50
C PHE A 151 1.58 -6.23 5.00
N GLY A 152 2.63 -5.77 5.66
CA GLY A 152 2.98 -5.97 7.07
C GLY A 152 4.41 -6.46 7.25
N ALA A 153 4.83 -6.65 8.49
CA ALA A 153 6.21 -7.01 8.85
C ALA A 153 6.55 -8.48 8.50
N HIS A 154 6.29 -8.91 7.27
CA HIS A 154 6.56 -10.30 6.85
C HIS A 154 6.93 -10.40 5.37
N CYS A 155 8.22 -10.50 5.08
CA CYS A 155 8.72 -10.83 3.75
C CYS A 155 8.91 -12.36 3.64
N SER A 156 8.15 -13.01 2.76
CA SER A 156 8.18 -14.47 2.57
C SER A 156 9.22 -14.89 1.52
N LEU A 157 9.55 -16.18 1.48
CA LEU A 157 10.37 -16.75 0.42
C LEU A 157 9.79 -16.54 -0.99
N ASP A 158 8.46 -16.55 -1.10
CA ASP A 158 7.80 -16.23 -2.37
C ASP A 158 8.07 -14.78 -2.79
N HIS A 159 8.14 -13.83 -1.83
CA HIS A 159 8.53 -12.44 -2.12
C HIS A 159 9.97 -12.36 -2.62
N PHE A 160 10.92 -13.05 -1.99
CA PHE A 160 12.30 -13.10 -2.47
C PHE A 160 12.40 -13.67 -3.89
N ALA A 161 11.67 -14.76 -4.18
CA ALA A 161 11.61 -15.33 -5.52
C ALA A 161 11.00 -14.39 -6.58
N ILE A 162 10.13 -13.48 -6.17
CA ILE A 162 9.61 -12.43 -7.05
C ILE A 162 10.66 -11.35 -7.25
N ILE A 163 11.24 -10.85 -6.15
CA ILE A 163 12.21 -9.73 -6.17
C ILE A 163 13.45 -10.07 -6.98
N SER A 164 13.96 -11.33 -6.90
CA SER A 164 15.15 -11.78 -7.63
C SER A 164 15.07 -11.62 -9.15
N ARG A 165 13.87 -11.36 -9.69
CA ARG A 165 13.67 -11.08 -11.11
C ARG A 165 13.83 -9.61 -11.47
N TYR A 166 13.92 -8.74 -10.46
CA TYR A 166 13.92 -7.28 -10.63
C TYR A 166 15.13 -6.60 -10.01
N ALA A 167 15.70 -7.17 -8.93
CA ALA A 167 16.82 -6.58 -8.20
C ALA A 167 17.68 -7.66 -7.56
N SER A 168 18.98 -7.37 -7.38
CA SER A 168 19.94 -8.23 -6.65
C SER A 168 20.13 -7.77 -5.19
N VAL A 169 19.70 -6.57 -4.84
CA VAL A 169 19.81 -6.01 -3.47
C VAL A 169 18.44 -5.71 -2.90
N ILE A 170 18.18 -6.23 -1.69
CA ILE A 170 16.96 -5.96 -0.92
C ILE A 170 17.34 -5.28 0.39
N ASP A 171 16.80 -4.09 0.63
CA ASP A 171 16.83 -3.45 1.93
C ASP A 171 15.46 -3.62 2.61
N VAL A 172 15.40 -4.28 3.76
CA VAL A 172 14.16 -4.46 4.52
C VAL A 172 14.14 -3.43 5.65
N ILE A 173 13.12 -2.58 5.65
CA ILE A 173 12.93 -1.48 6.58
C ILE A 173 11.52 -1.60 7.15
N TYR A 174 11.40 -2.17 8.34
CA TYR A 174 10.14 -2.29 9.06
C TYR A 174 10.06 -1.27 10.19
N ASP A 175 8.83 -1.01 10.66
CA ASP A 175 8.55 -0.10 11.75
C ASP A 175 9.27 -0.57 13.04
N GLU A 176 9.70 0.36 13.89
CA GLU A 176 10.38 0.05 15.15
C GLU A 176 9.38 -0.29 16.25
N ASP A 177 8.50 -1.26 15.98
CA ASP A 177 7.59 -1.86 16.94
C ASP A 177 7.86 -3.37 17.11
N ASN A 178 7.09 -4.03 17.99
CA ASN A 178 7.26 -5.46 18.24
C ASN A 178 7.01 -6.33 17.00
N ALA A 179 6.11 -5.92 16.10
CA ALA A 179 5.80 -6.65 14.89
C ALA A 179 6.94 -6.52 13.86
N GLY A 180 7.43 -5.30 13.65
CA GLY A 180 8.58 -5.02 12.80
C GLY A 180 9.85 -5.71 13.27
N TRP A 181 10.12 -5.72 14.58
CA TRP A 181 11.23 -6.47 15.16
C TRP A 181 11.14 -7.97 14.88
N THR A 182 9.96 -8.58 15.10
CA THR A 182 9.74 -10.00 14.81
C THR A 182 9.89 -10.32 13.33
N GLY A 183 9.35 -9.46 12.45
CA GLY A 183 9.50 -9.58 11.01
C GLY A 183 10.95 -9.47 10.56
N THR A 184 11.70 -8.54 11.12
CA THR A 184 13.15 -8.38 10.86
C THR A 184 13.94 -9.62 11.26
N GLN A 185 13.66 -10.22 12.44
CA GLN A 185 14.33 -11.47 12.86
C GLN A 185 14.00 -12.62 11.91
N ALA A 186 12.76 -12.75 11.45
CA ALA A 186 12.36 -13.79 10.50
C ALA A 186 13.09 -13.68 9.14
N VAL A 187 13.44 -12.45 8.72
CA VAL A 187 14.21 -12.21 7.48
C VAL A 187 15.71 -12.42 7.69
N LYS A 188 16.22 -12.28 8.90
CA LYS A 188 17.66 -12.39 9.23
C LYS A 188 18.26 -13.72 8.84
N ASP A 189 17.48 -14.81 8.94
CA ASP A 189 17.90 -16.15 8.55
C ASP A 189 18.09 -16.28 7.02
N PHE A 190 17.67 -15.29 6.25
CA PHE A 190 17.77 -15.22 4.79
C PHE A 190 18.71 -14.10 4.33
N SER A 191 19.80 -13.84 5.07
CA SER A 191 20.77 -12.78 4.75
C SER A 191 21.35 -12.90 3.34
N THR A 192 21.33 -14.11 2.78
CA THR A 192 21.54 -14.38 1.36
C THR A 192 20.53 -15.43 0.91
N TRP A 193 19.79 -15.17 -0.16
CA TRP A 193 18.90 -16.12 -0.79
C TRP A 193 19.25 -16.21 -2.28
N GLY A 194 19.91 -17.29 -2.68
CA GLY A 194 20.51 -17.40 -4.01
C GLY A 194 21.56 -16.29 -4.20
N ASP A 195 21.40 -15.50 -5.26
CA ASP A 195 22.27 -14.36 -5.57
C ASP A 195 21.80 -13.03 -4.96
N LEU A 196 20.73 -13.04 -4.16
CA LEU A 196 20.19 -11.84 -3.51
C LEU A 196 21.02 -11.47 -2.29
N ILE A 197 21.36 -10.18 -2.17
CA ILE A 197 21.92 -9.57 -0.98
C ILE A 197 20.77 -8.96 -0.18
N VAL A 198 20.50 -9.51 1.00
CA VAL A 198 19.42 -9.01 1.87
C VAL A 198 20.01 -8.20 3.02
N ASN A 199 19.75 -6.91 3.03
CA ASN A 199 20.15 -6.00 4.09
C ASN A 199 18.96 -5.75 5.04
N LEU A 200 19.17 -5.99 6.31
CA LEU A 200 18.23 -5.61 7.34
C LEU A 200 18.62 -4.24 7.88
N ARG A 201 17.72 -3.27 7.75
CA ARG A 201 17.91 -1.92 8.25
C ARG A 201 17.06 -1.72 9.49
N THR A 202 17.69 -1.78 10.66
CA THR A 202 17.07 -1.52 11.97
C THR A 202 17.69 -0.29 12.60
N GLY A 203 16.93 0.44 13.42
CA GLY A 203 17.42 1.64 14.10
C GLY A 203 17.74 2.80 13.15
N ILE A 204 17.13 2.82 11.96
CA ILE A 204 17.39 3.89 10.99
C ILE A 204 16.60 5.14 11.33
N PHE A 205 15.41 4.96 11.91
CA PHE A 205 14.54 6.06 12.27
C PHE A 205 14.63 6.34 13.78
N PRO A 206 14.45 7.60 14.21
CA PRO A 206 14.21 7.91 15.61
C PRO A 206 13.02 7.13 16.16
N ALA A 207 13.04 6.80 17.44
CA ALA A 207 11.97 6.05 18.09
C ALA A 207 10.58 6.64 17.77
N LYS A 208 9.66 5.81 17.28
CA LYS A 208 8.28 6.14 16.83
C LYS A 208 8.16 6.78 15.44
N GLU A 209 9.24 6.92 14.69
CA GLU A 209 9.17 7.30 13.28
C GLU A 209 9.08 6.07 12.37
N ASP A 210 8.38 6.23 11.25
CA ASP A 210 8.32 5.29 10.13
C ASP A 210 8.92 5.95 8.88
N LEU A 211 9.01 5.20 7.79
CA LEU A 211 9.57 5.73 6.55
C LEU A 211 8.78 6.96 6.04
N ASP A 212 7.45 6.96 6.18
CA ASP A 212 6.58 8.07 5.76
C ASP A 212 6.90 9.36 6.55
N SER A 213 7.01 9.28 7.88
CA SER A 213 7.33 10.43 8.72
C SER A 213 8.76 10.93 8.47
N TRP A 214 9.72 10.02 8.30
CA TRP A 214 11.11 10.38 8.04
C TRP A 214 11.29 11.09 6.69
N ILE A 215 10.67 10.59 5.63
CA ILE A 215 10.70 11.22 4.31
C ILE A 215 10.16 12.65 4.38
N LYS A 216 9.02 12.87 5.05
CA LYS A 216 8.39 14.19 5.17
C LYS A 216 9.26 15.22 5.88
N THR A 217 10.09 14.78 6.81
CA THR A 217 10.97 15.68 7.58
C THR A 217 12.30 15.96 6.87
N HIS A 218 12.78 15.07 6.00
CA HIS A 218 14.12 15.14 5.39
C HIS A 218 14.12 15.35 3.87
N SER A 219 12.96 15.24 3.18
CA SER A 219 12.82 15.57 1.75
C SER A 219 12.55 17.07 1.58
N LYS A 220 13.62 17.88 1.65
CA LYS A 220 13.60 19.32 1.31
C LYS A 220 14.59 19.60 0.20
#